data_6eb43024860c467ef8df45ebd967555a
#
_entry.id   6eb43024860c467ef8df45ebd967555a
#
_cell.length_a   1.000
_cell.length_b   1.000
_cell.length_c   1.000
_cell.angle_alpha   90.00
_cell.angle_beta   90.00
_cell.angle_gamma   90.00
#
_symmetry.space_group_name_H-M   'P 1'
#
loop_
_entity.id
_entity.type
_entity.pdbx_description
1 polymer ?
#
loop_
_entity_poly.entity_id
_entity_poly.type
_entity_poly.pdbx_seq_one_letter_code
_entity_poly.pdbx_strand_id
1 'polypeptide(L)'
;ERPYNLVFKTIFPKDRDLITQKYYYSNNQLPENKGISATDHGLGNCTTHKTTVIQQETRRNNKLVSSSLTYFKGVVNSALKVPKEKYYAGPDGVMEKREEYPRYDVYGNPVEIVKDKHSTMVRLWSYQGMYPVAEIRNATYQQVEKALGTLAETLPGGWLSDQVWVTLNSNLRSSVYLKNALVTTYKYKPLVGIIEMIDPRGKSTYYDYDVHGRLKEIYIIEGGIKKLLQENEYKYYNEK
;
A
#
# COMPACT_ATOMS: atom_id res chain seq x y z
N GLU A 1 -15.91 11.69 -27.21
CA GLU A 1 -15.04 12.70 -26.56
C GLU A 1 -13.82 11.98 -26.02
N ARG A 2 -12.61 12.44 -26.40
CA ARG A 2 -11.37 11.91 -25.84
C ARG A 2 -11.16 12.56 -24.47
N PRO A 3 -10.94 11.82 -23.37
CA PRO A 3 -10.58 12.43 -22.11
C PRO A 3 -9.29 13.22 -22.31
N TYR A 4 -9.28 14.48 -21.89
CA TYR A 4 -8.08 15.34 -21.93
C TYR A 4 -7.12 14.89 -20.83
N ASN A 5 -6.21 13.99 -21.16
CA ASN A 5 -5.16 13.56 -20.23
C ASN A 5 -4.03 14.60 -20.23
N LEU A 6 -3.52 14.92 -19.04
CA LEU A 6 -2.35 15.78 -18.90
C LEU A 6 -1.13 15.09 -19.50
N VAL A 7 -0.65 15.59 -20.64
CA VAL A 7 0.50 14.98 -21.36
C VAL A 7 1.82 15.47 -20.80
N PHE A 8 1.91 16.75 -20.46
CA PHE A 8 3.11 17.31 -19.80
C PHE A 8 2.76 18.51 -18.92
N LYS A 9 3.60 18.77 -17.94
CA LYS A 9 3.56 19.94 -17.07
C LYS A 9 4.93 20.60 -17.06
N THR A 10 4.97 21.92 -17.26
CA THR A 10 6.18 22.71 -17.16
C THR A 10 6.16 23.50 -15.85
N ILE A 11 7.27 23.47 -15.12
CA ILE A 11 7.47 24.20 -13.88
C ILE A 11 8.69 25.10 -14.08
N PHE A 12 8.52 26.39 -13.79
CA PHE A 12 9.58 27.40 -13.83
C PHE A 12 10.00 27.74 -12.40
N PRO A 13 11.01 27.06 -11.83
CA PRO A 13 11.56 27.46 -10.54
C PRO A 13 12.31 28.81 -10.66
N LYS A 14 12.51 29.47 -9.53
CA LYS A 14 13.19 30.80 -9.47
C LYS A 14 14.60 30.80 -10.07
N ASP A 15 15.25 29.64 -10.15
CA ASP A 15 16.64 29.46 -10.58
C ASP A 15 16.83 29.32 -12.11
N ARG A 16 15.84 29.68 -12.92
CA ARG A 16 15.86 29.64 -14.39
C ARG A 16 15.96 28.23 -15.02
N ASP A 17 16.00 27.15 -14.24
CA ASP A 17 15.97 25.79 -14.80
C ASP A 17 14.55 25.42 -15.25
N LEU A 18 14.45 24.90 -16.45
CA LEU A 18 13.20 24.39 -16.99
C LEU A 18 12.98 22.95 -16.48
N ILE A 19 11.97 22.73 -15.64
CA ILE A 19 11.55 21.38 -15.22
C ILE A 19 10.31 21.01 -16.01
N THR A 20 10.37 19.89 -16.73
CA THR A 20 9.25 19.32 -17.48
C THR A 20 8.92 17.94 -16.95
N GLN A 21 7.63 17.71 -16.66
CA GLN A 21 7.10 16.38 -16.36
C GLN A 21 6.25 15.92 -17.54
N LYS A 22 6.55 14.75 -18.08
CA LYS A 22 5.81 14.13 -19.18
C LYS A 22 5.16 12.85 -18.71
N TYR A 23 3.90 12.65 -19.13
CA TYR A 23 3.07 11.52 -18.71
C TYR A 23 2.66 10.72 -19.94
N TYR A 24 2.75 9.39 -19.83
CA TYR A 24 2.38 8.44 -20.88
C TYR A 24 1.24 7.56 -20.37
N TYR A 25 0.23 7.36 -21.18
CA TYR A 25 -0.98 6.62 -20.89
C TYR A 25 -1.07 5.35 -21.72
N SER A 26 -2.05 4.49 -21.47
CA SER A 26 -2.19 3.19 -22.13
C SER A 26 -2.28 3.23 -23.67
N ASN A 27 -2.69 4.36 -24.23
CA ASN A 27 -2.81 4.59 -25.67
C ASN A 27 -1.64 5.36 -26.29
N ASN A 28 -0.63 5.71 -25.50
CA ASN A 28 0.57 6.39 -25.98
C ASN A 28 1.64 5.38 -26.40
N GLN A 29 2.43 5.74 -27.40
CA GLN A 29 3.69 5.07 -27.63
C GLN A 29 4.66 5.42 -26.48
N LEU A 30 5.12 4.41 -25.77
CA LEU A 30 6.11 4.59 -24.70
C LEU A 30 7.48 4.93 -25.30
N PRO A 31 8.32 5.70 -24.59
CA PRO A 31 9.70 5.91 -24.99
C PRO A 31 10.47 4.59 -24.90
N GLU A 32 11.59 4.51 -25.64
CA GLU A 32 12.51 3.40 -25.48
C GLU A 32 13.10 3.40 -24.07
N ASN A 33 12.87 2.30 -23.34
CA ASN A 33 13.32 2.13 -21.96
C ASN A 33 14.53 1.18 -21.91
N LYS A 34 15.69 1.70 -21.55
CA LYS A 34 16.90 0.90 -21.39
C LYS A 34 16.73 -0.10 -20.23
N GLY A 35 17.20 -1.32 -20.41
CA GLY A 35 17.15 -2.36 -19.38
C GLY A 35 15.82 -3.12 -19.27
N ILE A 36 14.82 -2.80 -20.12
CA ILE A 36 13.54 -3.51 -20.18
C ILE A 36 13.25 -3.92 -21.62
N SER A 37 12.91 -5.19 -21.82
CA SER A 37 12.54 -5.72 -23.14
C SER A 37 11.02 -5.79 -23.36
N ALA A 38 10.20 -5.68 -22.31
CA ALA A 38 8.76 -5.81 -22.41
C ALA A 38 8.12 -4.50 -22.91
N THR A 39 7.33 -4.60 -23.97
CA THR A 39 6.56 -3.49 -24.52
C THR A 39 5.10 -3.49 -24.08
N ASP A 40 4.60 -4.62 -23.57
CA ASP A 40 3.23 -4.76 -23.08
C ASP A 40 3.14 -4.34 -21.61
N HIS A 41 2.50 -3.21 -21.35
CA HIS A 41 2.25 -2.68 -20.00
C HIS A 41 1.07 -3.35 -19.27
N GLY A 42 0.41 -4.36 -19.89
CA GLY A 42 -0.65 -5.16 -19.28
C GLY A 42 -2.04 -4.51 -19.23
N LEU A 43 -2.19 -3.26 -19.68
CA LEU A 43 -3.51 -2.60 -19.78
C LEU A 43 -4.18 -2.86 -21.13
N GLY A 44 -3.39 -3.14 -22.19
CA GLY A 44 -3.90 -3.33 -23.56
C GLY A 44 -4.76 -2.14 -24.01
N ASN A 45 -5.76 -2.42 -24.82
CA ASN A 45 -6.75 -1.43 -25.29
C ASN A 45 -7.93 -1.23 -24.29
N CYS A 46 -7.67 -1.42 -22.99
CA CYS A 46 -8.72 -1.32 -21.97
C CYS A 46 -9.33 0.07 -21.92
N THR A 47 -10.62 0.18 -22.19
CA THR A 47 -11.34 1.47 -22.26
C THR A 47 -11.47 2.13 -20.89
N THR A 48 -11.43 1.36 -19.80
CA THR A 48 -11.60 1.83 -18.42
C THR A 48 -10.34 2.44 -17.81
N HIS A 49 -9.16 2.20 -18.40
CA HIS A 49 -7.86 2.68 -17.88
C HIS A 49 -7.18 3.72 -18.77
N LYS A 50 -7.93 4.42 -19.63
CA LYS A 50 -7.38 5.43 -20.55
C LYS A 50 -6.69 6.61 -19.85
N THR A 51 -7.05 6.89 -18.61
CA THR A 51 -6.48 7.97 -17.78
C THR A 51 -5.39 7.49 -16.82
N THR A 52 -5.05 6.18 -16.85
CA THR A 52 -4.01 5.63 -16.00
C THR A 52 -2.64 5.97 -16.57
N VAL A 53 -1.82 6.68 -15.79
CA VAL A 53 -0.43 6.95 -16.13
C VAL A 53 0.38 5.65 -16.02
N ILE A 54 0.99 5.26 -17.13
CA ILE A 54 1.86 4.09 -17.22
C ILE A 54 3.30 4.48 -16.95
N GLN A 55 3.74 5.58 -17.57
CA GLN A 55 5.10 6.10 -17.40
C GLN A 55 5.08 7.60 -17.16
N GLN A 56 5.97 8.05 -16.30
CA GLN A 56 6.22 9.46 -16.05
C GLN A 56 7.73 9.73 -16.19
N GLU A 57 8.10 10.80 -16.89
CA GLU A 57 9.46 11.31 -16.96
C GLU A 57 9.54 12.70 -16.34
N THR A 58 10.61 12.96 -15.61
CA THR A 58 10.99 14.31 -15.16
C THR A 58 12.31 14.69 -15.84
N ARG A 59 12.32 15.86 -16.47
CA ARG A 59 13.50 16.41 -17.16
C ARG A 59 13.82 17.79 -16.63
N ARG A 60 15.10 18.10 -16.52
CA ARG A 60 15.64 19.43 -16.19
C ARG A 60 16.47 19.93 -17.36
N ASN A 61 16.11 21.07 -17.96
CA ASN A 61 16.76 21.59 -19.16
C ASN A 61 16.90 20.51 -20.26
N ASN A 62 15.83 19.77 -20.52
CA ASN A 62 15.73 18.66 -21.46
C ASN A 62 16.55 17.40 -21.13
N LYS A 63 17.33 17.38 -20.05
CA LYS A 63 18.05 16.18 -19.58
C LYS A 63 17.17 15.38 -18.67
N LEU A 64 17.16 14.05 -18.82
CA LEU A 64 16.43 13.15 -17.93
C LEU A 64 16.96 13.29 -16.50
N VAL A 65 16.05 13.41 -15.53
CA VAL A 65 16.36 13.39 -14.09
C VAL A 65 15.88 12.08 -13.49
N SER A 66 14.66 11.70 -13.82
CA SER A 66 14.06 10.45 -13.34
C SER A 66 12.96 9.98 -14.29
N SER A 67 12.74 8.68 -14.31
CA SER A 67 11.58 8.07 -14.97
C SER A 67 11.01 6.99 -14.09
N SER A 68 9.69 6.81 -14.12
CA SER A 68 8.99 5.70 -13.45
C SER A 68 8.04 5.04 -14.44
N LEU A 69 7.99 3.70 -14.41
CA LEU A 69 7.15 2.89 -15.28
C LEU A 69 6.44 1.83 -14.46
N THR A 70 5.13 1.65 -14.69
CA THR A 70 4.32 0.63 -14.01
C THR A 70 3.77 -0.35 -15.03
N TYR A 71 4.03 -1.64 -14.81
CA TYR A 71 3.33 -2.73 -15.49
C TYR A 71 2.13 -3.18 -14.66
N PHE A 72 1.08 -3.62 -15.36
CA PHE A 72 -0.18 -4.02 -14.77
C PHE A 72 -0.50 -5.49 -15.06
N LYS A 73 -1.36 -6.09 -14.24
CA LYS A 73 -1.94 -7.43 -14.43
C LYS A 73 -3.42 -7.42 -14.07
N GLY A 74 -4.16 -8.41 -14.56
CA GLY A 74 -5.54 -8.66 -14.11
C GLY A 74 -5.56 -9.31 -12.73
N VAL A 75 -6.58 -9.01 -11.94
CA VAL A 75 -6.94 -9.80 -10.76
C VAL A 75 -7.79 -10.99 -11.23
N VAL A 76 -7.54 -12.18 -10.69
CA VAL A 76 -8.26 -13.39 -11.07
C VAL A 76 -9.77 -13.22 -10.81
N ASN A 77 -10.58 -13.62 -11.79
CA ASN A 77 -12.05 -13.49 -11.75
C ASN A 77 -12.57 -12.06 -11.56
N SER A 78 -11.80 -11.06 -12.01
CA SER A 78 -12.16 -9.65 -11.92
C SER A 78 -11.76 -8.88 -13.17
N ALA A 79 -12.51 -7.82 -13.49
CA ALA A 79 -12.13 -6.86 -14.52
C ALA A 79 -11.04 -5.88 -14.06
N LEU A 80 -10.64 -5.93 -12.78
CA LEU A 80 -9.65 -5.05 -12.20
C LEU A 80 -8.26 -5.27 -12.79
N LYS A 81 -7.60 -4.18 -13.12
CA LYS A 81 -6.19 -4.13 -13.49
C LYS A 81 -5.42 -3.45 -12.36
N VAL A 82 -4.41 -4.14 -11.84
CA VAL A 82 -3.61 -3.72 -10.70
C VAL A 82 -2.13 -3.68 -11.06
N PRO A 83 -1.30 -2.88 -10.40
CA PRO A 83 0.13 -2.88 -10.59
C PRO A 83 0.71 -4.31 -10.45
N LYS A 84 1.61 -4.68 -11.36
CA LYS A 84 2.38 -5.93 -11.28
C LYS A 84 3.79 -5.65 -10.81
N GLU A 85 4.42 -4.67 -11.47
CA GLU A 85 5.80 -4.28 -11.24
C GLU A 85 5.96 -2.78 -11.45
N LYS A 86 6.87 -2.15 -10.68
CA LYS A 86 7.27 -0.77 -10.90
C LYS A 86 8.77 -0.68 -11.10
N TYR A 87 9.13 0.10 -12.10
CA TYR A 87 10.50 0.38 -12.49
C TYR A 87 10.79 1.85 -12.33
N TYR A 88 12.02 2.16 -11.98
CA TYR A 88 12.50 3.52 -11.84
C TYR A 88 13.87 3.64 -12.53
N ALA A 89 14.11 4.80 -13.15
CA ALA A 89 15.38 5.16 -13.74
C ALA A 89 15.84 6.52 -13.21
N GLY A 90 17.13 6.65 -13.04
CA GLY A 90 17.82 7.90 -12.80
C GLY A 90 18.19 8.63 -14.10
N PRO A 91 19.16 9.57 -14.05
CA PRO A 91 19.62 10.35 -15.20
C PRO A 91 20.23 9.52 -16.34
N ASP A 92 20.71 8.32 -16.05
CA ASP A 92 21.25 7.36 -17.03
C ASP A 92 20.17 6.70 -17.90
N GLY A 93 18.91 6.79 -17.46
CA GLY A 93 17.75 6.24 -18.15
C GLY A 93 17.65 4.72 -18.05
N VAL A 94 18.46 4.05 -17.23
CA VAL A 94 18.41 2.59 -17.03
C VAL A 94 17.29 2.24 -16.05
N MET A 95 16.28 1.51 -16.51
CA MET A 95 15.14 1.09 -15.71
C MET A 95 15.51 -0.08 -14.80
N GLU A 96 15.31 0.10 -13.50
CA GLU A 96 15.48 -0.94 -12.50
C GLU A 96 14.16 -1.26 -11.82
N LYS A 97 13.86 -2.56 -11.66
CA LYS A 97 12.68 -3.00 -10.91
C LYS A 97 12.87 -2.71 -9.43
N ARG A 98 12.02 -1.87 -8.86
CA ARG A 98 12.05 -1.46 -7.46
C ARG A 98 10.90 -2.04 -6.65
N GLU A 99 9.75 -2.27 -7.28
CA GLU A 99 8.60 -2.87 -6.60
C GLU A 99 8.01 -3.98 -7.45
N GLU A 100 7.58 -5.05 -6.79
CA GLU A 100 6.81 -6.14 -7.36
C GLU A 100 5.63 -6.45 -6.45
N TYR A 101 4.49 -6.79 -7.05
CA TYR A 101 3.25 -7.11 -6.37
C TYR A 101 2.79 -8.53 -6.77
N PRO A 102 3.38 -9.58 -6.18
CA PRO A 102 3.12 -10.96 -6.57
C PRO A 102 1.66 -11.35 -6.37
N ARG A 103 1.05 -10.90 -5.27
CA ARG A 103 -0.30 -11.32 -4.86
C ARG A 103 -1.20 -10.14 -4.52
N TYR A 104 -2.47 -10.32 -4.90
CA TYR A 104 -3.59 -9.45 -4.58
C TYR A 104 -4.73 -10.29 -4.02
N ASP A 105 -5.59 -9.70 -3.16
CA ASP A 105 -6.84 -10.30 -2.78
C ASP A 105 -7.92 -10.12 -3.87
N VAL A 106 -9.12 -10.68 -3.63
CA VAL A 106 -10.24 -10.59 -4.57
C VAL A 106 -10.81 -9.16 -4.73
N TYR A 107 -10.47 -8.28 -3.81
CA TYR A 107 -10.88 -6.87 -3.82
C TYR A 107 -9.87 -5.97 -4.54
N GLY A 108 -8.72 -6.51 -4.96
CA GLY A 108 -7.65 -5.77 -5.61
C GLY A 108 -6.67 -5.09 -4.65
N ASN A 109 -6.66 -5.50 -3.39
CA ASN A 109 -5.68 -5.02 -2.43
C ASN A 109 -4.36 -5.80 -2.54
N PRO A 110 -3.20 -5.13 -2.49
CA PRO A 110 -1.92 -5.81 -2.51
C PRO A 110 -1.71 -6.60 -1.21
N VAL A 111 -1.52 -7.92 -1.36
CA VAL A 111 -1.28 -8.85 -0.25
C VAL A 111 0.21 -9.09 -0.06
N GLU A 112 0.98 -9.26 -1.13
CA GLU A 112 2.42 -9.43 -1.06
C GLU A 112 3.11 -8.34 -1.90
N ILE A 113 4.10 -7.69 -1.29
CA ILE A 113 4.85 -6.59 -1.88
C ILE A 113 6.33 -6.88 -1.68
N VAL A 114 7.10 -6.87 -2.77
CA VAL A 114 8.56 -7.01 -2.74
C VAL A 114 9.17 -5.70 -3.19
N LYS A 115 10.06 -5.14 -2.36
CA LYS A 115 10.82 -3.92 -2.68
C LYS A 115 12.29 -4.23 -2.82
N ASP A 116 12.92 -3.59 -3.81
CA ASP A 116 14.36 -3.69 -4.09
C ASP A 116 14.87 -5.15 -4.12
N LYS A 117 14.03 -6.09 -4.60
CA LYS A 117 14.27 -7.54 -4.72
C LYS A 117 14.44 -8.31 -3.41
N HIS A 118 14.54 -7.65 -2.26
CA HIS A 118 14.91 -8.28 -0.99
C HIS A 118 13.96 -8.00 0.17
N SER A 119 13.29 -6.87 0.17
CA SER A 119 12.38 -6.49 1.27
C SER A 119 10.97 -6.96 0.95
N THR A 120 10.56 -8.06 1.57
CA THR A 120 9.20 -8.60 1.42
C THR A 120 8.31 -8.15 2.56
N MET A 121 7.10 -7.76 2.21
CA MET A 121 6.04 -7.37 3.13
C MET A 121 4.73 -8.04 2.72
N VAL A 122 4.05 -8.64 3.69
CA VAL A 122 2.70 -9.18 3.53
C VAL A 122 1.72 -8.32 4.28
N ARG A 123 0.60 -7.98 3.65
CA ARG A 123 -0.55 -7.34 4.28
C ARG A 123 -1.74 -8.28 4.26
N LEU A 124 -2.35 -8.45 5.41
CA LEU A 124 -3.61 -9.16 5.52
C LEU A 124 -4.76 -8.16 5.65
N TRP A 125 -5.80 -8.39 4.87
CA TRP A 125 -6.97 -7.54 4.79
C TRP A 125 -8.18 -8.25 5.39
N SER A 126 -9.12 -7.50 5.93
CA SER A 126 -10.39 -8.01 6.47
C SER A 126 -11.51 -6.99 6.23
N TYR A 127 -12.68 -7.23 6.78
CA TYR A 127 -13.84 -6.36 6.61
C TYR A 127 -14.17 -6.15 5.13
N GLN A 128 -14.24 -7.23 4.35
CA GLN A 128 -14.46 -7.22 2.89
C GLN A 128 -13.39 -6.40 2.14
N GLY A 129 -12.14 -6.55 2.56
CA GLY A 129 -11.01 -5.85 1.96
C GLY A 129 -10.87 -4.37 2.33
N MET A 130 -11.67 -3.86 3.26
CA MET A 130 -11.65 -2.44 3.60
C MET A 130 -10.49 -2.02 4.49
N TYR A 131 -10.04 -2.91 5.41
CA TYR A 131 -9.01 -2.56 6.39
C TYR A 131 -7.86 -3.55 6.39
N PRO A 132 -6.59 -3.08 6.37
CA PRO A 132 -5.43 -3.92 6.61
C PRO A 132 -5.36 -4.27 8.10
N VAL A 133 -5.44 -5.54 8.45
CA VAL A 133 -5.46 -6.02 9.85
C VAL A 133 -4.11 -6.55 10.32
N ALA A 134 -3.18 -6.82 9.40
CA ALA A 134 -1.79 -7.13 9.74
C ALA A 134 -0.83 -6.67 8.65
N GLU A 135 0.36 -6.24 9.08
CA GLU A 135 1.54 -6.02 8.25
C GLU A 135 2.68 -6.89 8.78
N ILE A 136 3.16 -7.78 7.93
CA ILE A 136 4.22 -8.74 8.26
C ILE A 136 5.40 -8.46 7.34
N ARG A 137 6.50 -7.92 7.90
CA ARG A 137 7.74 -7.67 7.16
C ARG A 137 8.70 -8.83 7.33
N ASN A 138 9.59 -9.02 6.37
CA ASN A 138 10.58 -10.10 6.30
C ASN A 138 9.94 -11.48 6.27
N ALA A 139 8.79 -11.61 5.62
CA ALA A 139 8.11 -12.88 5.36
C ALA A 139 7.42 -12.87 3.99
N THR A 140 7.35 -14.04 3.36
CA THR A 140 6.57 -14.28 2.14
C THR A 140 5.14 -14.65 2.51
N TYR A 141 4.22 -14.47 1.55
CA TYR A 141 2.82 -14.91 1.75
C TYR A 141 2.74 -16.41 2.06
N GLN A 142 3.55 -17.25 1.45
CA GLN A 142 3.57 -18.69 1.71
C GLN A 142 3.91 -19.02 3.18
N GLN A 143 4.80 -18.26 3.82
CA GLN A 143 5.11 -18.43 5.24
C GLN A 143 3.94 -17.99 6.12
N VAL A 144 3.26 -16.90 5.76
CA VAL A 144 2.06 -16.40 6.46
C VAL A 144 0.90 -17.41 6.32
N GLU A 145 0.68 -17.95 5.12
CA GLU A 145 -0.33 -18.97 4.84
C GLU A 145 -0.10 -20.24 5.68
N LYS A 146 1.15 -20.70 5.79
CA LYS A 146 1.50 -21.82 6.69
C LYS A 146 1.25 -21.52 8.17
N ALA A 147 1.42 -20.27 8.58
CA ALA A 147 1.17 -19.84 9.96
C ALA A 147 -0.33 -19.76 10.31
N LEU A 148 -1.15 -19.36 9.34
CA LEU A 148 -2.57 -19.08 9.56
C LEU A 148 -3.50 -20.20 9.09
N GLY A 149 -3.04 -21.10 8.18
CA GLY A 149 -3.89 -22.11 7.56
C GLY A 149 -5.09 -21.47 6.83
N THR A 150 -6.27 -22.04 7.02
CA THR A 150 -7.51 -21.60 6.40
C THR A 150 -7.91 -20.15 6.76
N LEU A 151 -7.42 -19.61 7.88
CA LEU A 151 -7.69 -18.23 8.27
C LEU A 151 -7.13 -17.24 7.23
N ALA A 152 -6.00 -17.53 6.58
CA ALA A 152 -5.43 -16.66 5.55
C ALA A 152 -6.38 -16.44 4.35
N GLU A 153 -7.16 -17.46 4.01
CA GLU A 153 -8.11 -17.43 2.88
C GLU A 153 -9.43 -16.75 3.23
N THR A 154 -9.91 -16.97 4.45
CA THR A 154 -11.23 -16.48 4.89
C THR A 154 -11.21 -15.05 5.41
N LEU A 155 -10.06 -14.58 5.89
CA LEU A 155 -9.89 -13.27 6.53
C LEU A 155 -10.34 -12.09 5.64
N PRO A 156 -10.05 -12.04 4.32
CA PRO A 156 -10.41 -10.89 3.48
C PRO A 156 -11.92 -10.65 3.40
N GLY A 157 -12.74 -11.71 3.31
CA GLY A 157 -14.19 -11.62 3.21
C GLY A 157 -14.92 -11.49 4.56
N GLY A 158 -14.20 -11.76 5.64
CA GLY A 158 -14.79 -11.84 6.98
C GLY A 158 -14.80 -10.51 7.73
N TRP A 159 -15.45 -10.55 8.90
CA TRP A 159 -15.39 -9.51 9.92
C TRP A 159 -14.47 -9.98 11.06
N LEU A 160 -13.63 -9.10 11.56
CA LEU A 160 -12.67 -9.42 12.61
C LEU A 160 -13.39 -9.39 13.99
N SER A 161 -13.93 -10.54 14.43
CA SER A 161 -14.42 -10.69 15.78
C SER A 161 -13.27 -10.75 16.79
N ASP A 162 -13.54 -10.57 18.08
CA ASP A 162 -12.52 -10.64 19.13
C ASP A 162 -11.81 -12.00 19.15
N GLN A 163 -12.55 -13.09 18.94
CA GLN A 163 -11.98 -14.42 18.88
C GLN A 163 -11.03 -14.60 17.67
N VAL A 164 -11.44 -14.11 16.50
CA VAL A 164 -10.60 -14.14 15.29
C VAL A 164 -9.35 -13.28 15.48
N TRP A 165 -9.49 -12.11 16.12
CA TRP A 165 -8.38 -11.23 16.48
C TRP A 165 -7.35 -11.93 17.37
N VAL A 166 -7.79 -12.59 18.44
CA VAL A 166 -6.91 -13.34 19.35
C VAL A 166 -6.19 -14.47 18.59
N THR A 167 -6.91 -15.26 17.80
CA THR A 167 -6.36 -16.35 17.00
C THR A 167 -5.34 -15.84 15.99
N LEU A 168 -5.65 -14.76 15.27
CA LEU A 168 -4.74 -14.13 14.30
C LEU A 168 -3.41 -13.75 14.97
N ASN A 169 -3.48 -13.03 16.11
CA ASN A 169 -2.29 -12.59 16.83
C ASN A 169 -1.47 -13.75 17.36
N SER A 170 -2.12 -14.76 17.95
CA SER A 170 -1.45 -15.95 18.46
C SER A 170 -0.71 -16.68 17.33
N ASN A 171 -1.41 -16.98 16.23
CA ASN A 171 -0.82 -17.74 15.13
C ASN A 171 0.33 -16.99 14.44
N LEU A 172 0.20 -15.68 14.22
CA LEU A 172 1.25 -14.88 13.57
C LEU A 172 2.50 -14.77 14.45
N ARG A 173 2.35 -14.67 15.77
CA ARG A 173 3.48 -14.40 16.70
C ARG A 173 4.14 -15.66 17.23
N SER A 174 3.44 -16.80 17.31
CA SER A 174 3.99 -18.06 17.81
C SER A 174 4.50 -18.98 16.70
N SER A 175 4.23 -18.68 15.43
CA SER A 175 4.57 -19.55 14.31
C SER A 175 6.08 -19.66 14.08
N VAL A 176 6.57 -20.88 13.93
CA VAL A 176 7.97 -21.16 13.56
C VAL A 176 8.31 -20.64 12.14
N TYR A 177 7.31 -20.50 11.28
CA TYR A 177 7.50 -19.98 9.91
C TYR A 177 7.76 -18.47 9.89
N LEU A 178 7.42 -17.74 10.98
CA LEU A 178 7.51 -16.29 11.08
C LEU A 178 8.50 -15.80 12.15
N LYS A 179 9.37 -16.66 12.62
CA LYS A 179 10.33 -16.36 13.73
C LYS A 179 11.22 -15.13 13.48
N ASN A 180 11.49 -14.79 12.24
CA ASN A 180 12.29 -13.63 11.84
C ASN A 180 11.44 -12.48 11.27
N ALA A 181 10.12 -12.63 11.29
CA ALA A 181 9.21 -11.63 10.76
C ALA A 181 8.92 -10.53 11.80
N LEU A 182 8.70 -9.32 11.31
CA LEU A 182 8.21 -8.20 12.10
C LEU A 182 6.70 -8.09 11.89
N VAL A 183 5.93 -8.47 12.90
CA VAL A 183 4.47 -8.54 12.84
C VAL A 183 3.85 -7.33 13.53
N THR A 184 3.12 -6.50 12.80
CA THR A 184 2.25 -5.46 13.34
C THR A 184 0.81 -5.81 13.01
N THR A 185 -0.09 -5.72 13.98
CA THR A 185 -1.51 -6.03 13.79
C THR A 185 -2.39 -4.86 14.23
N TYR A 186 -3.55 -4.72 13.57
CA TYR A 186 -4.45 -3.59 13.75
C TYR A 186 -5.89 -4.09 13.95
N LYS A 187 -6.53 -3.67 15.05
CA LYS A 187 -7.94 -3.89 15.32
C LYS A 187 -8.72 -2.61 15.05
N TYR A 188 -9.84 -2.74 14.36
CA TYR A 188 -10.63 -1.59 13.95
C TYR A 188 -12.02 -1.58 14.61
N LYS A 189 -12.51 -0.39 14.89
CA LYS A 189 -13.92 -0.10 14.99
C LYS A 189 -14.36 0.41 13.62
N PRO A 190 -15.18 -0.38 12.86
CA PRO A 190 -15.59 -0.01 11.52
C PRO A 190 -16.17 1.41 11.46
N LEU A 191 -15.86 2.15 10.38
CA LEU A 191 -16.27 3.54 10.15
C LEU A 191 -15.73 4.58 11.14
N VAL A 192 -14.92 4.18 12.13
CA VAL A 192 -14.30 5.08 13.11
C VAL A 192 -12.79 5.11 12.95
N GLY A 193 -12.12 3.96 13.11
CA GLY A 193 -10.67 3.90 13.00
C GLY A 193 -10.05 2.73 13.74
N ILE A 194 -8.73 2.76 13.88
CA ILE A 194 -7.95 1.78 14.64
C ILE A 194 -8.25 1.96 16.12
N ILE A 195 -8.61 0.88 16.85
CA ILE A 195 -8.83 0.91 18.31
C ILE A 195 -7.68 0.26 19.07
N GLU A 196 -6.91 -0.63 18.42
CA GLU A 196 -5.72 -1.24 19.00
C GLU A 196 -4.70 -1.55 17.88
N MET A 197 -3.44 -1.26 18.14
CA MET A 197 -2.29 -1.67 17.33
C MET A 197 -1.34 -2.45 18.21
N ILE A 198 -0.89 -3.63 17.78
CA ILE A 198 0.16 -4.39 18.45
C ILE A 198 1.43 -4.34 17.58
N ASP A 199 2.49 -3.78 18.11
CA ASP A 199 3.78 -3.62 17.44
C ASP A 199 4.55 -4.94 17.29
N PRO A 200 5.70 -5.00 16.58
CA PRO A 200 6.50 -6.21 16.44
C PRO A 200 7.06 -6.75 17.75
N ARG A 201 7.14 -5.95 18.79
CA ARG A 201 7.59 -6.38 20.14
C ARG A 201 6.44 -6.92 20.99
N GLY A 202 5.20 -6.93 20.45
CA GLY A 202 4.01 -7.36 21.16
C GLY A 202 3.41 -6.30 22.09
N LYS A 203 3.83 -5.03 21.97
CA LYS A 203 3.31 -3.93 22.78
C LYS A 203 2.07 -3.35 22.13
N SER A 204 0.94 -3.30 22.87
CA SER A 204 -0.31 -2.70 22.43
C SER A 204 -0.33 -1.18 22.63
N THR A 205 -0.83 -0.48 21.64
CA THR A 205 -1.22 0.93 21.69
C THR A 205 -2.72 1.02 21.41
N TYR A 206 -3.44 1.75 22.23
CA TYR A 206 -4.89 1.88 22.19
C TYR A 206 -5.29 3.29 21.74
N TYR A 207 -6.41 3.37 21.03
CA TYR A 207 -6.94 4.58 20.44
C TYR A 207 -8.41 4.74 20.85
N ASP A 208 -8.72 5.78 21.58
CA ASP A 208 -10.09 6.12 21.97
C ASP A 208 -10.61 7.30 21.14
N TYR A 209 -11.91 7.26 20.85
CA TYR A 209 -12.60 8.23 20.01
C TYR A 209 -13.74 8.87 20.78
N ASP A 210 -14.04 10.12 20.48
CA ASP A 210 -15.18 10.84 21.02
C ASP A 210 -16.51 10.35 20.37
N VAL A 211 -17.62 10.92 20.82
CA VAL A 211 -18.96 10.58 20.32
C VAL A 211 -19.18 10.90 18.85
N HIS A 212 -18.33 11.74 18.27
CA HIS A 212 -18.33 12.12 16.85
C HIS A 212 -17.36 11.29 16.00
N GLY A 213 -16.68 10.29 16.58
CA GLY A 213 -15.70 9.46 15.90
C GLY A 213 -14.35 10.14 15.65
N ARG A 214 -14.02 11.23 16.36
CA ARG A 214 -12.72 11.91 16.27
C ARG A 214 -11.78 11.33 17.32
N LEU A 215 -10.50 11.15 16.97
CA LEU A 215 -9.48 10.61 17.87
C LEU A 215 -9.35 11.50 19.13
N LYS A 216 -9.68 10.94 20.29
CA LYS A 216 -9.62 11.64 21.58
C LYS A 216 -8.30 11.37 22.30
N GLU A 217 -7.93 10.10 22.45
CA GLU A 217 -6.76 9.69 23.23
C GLU A 217 -5.98 8.59 22.54
N ILE A 218 -4.65 8.61 22.72
CA ILE A 218 -3.75 7.49 22.42
C ILE A 218 -3.05 7.13 23.71
N TYR A 219 -3.07 5.84 24.10
CA TYR A 219 -2.47 5.38 25.33
C TYR A 219 -1.90 3.96 25.24
N ILE A 220 -1.11 3.60 26.21
CA ILE A 220 -0.61 2.25 26.45
C ILE A 220 -1.01 1.81 27.86
N ILE A 221 -0.98 0.50 28.10
CA ILE A 221 -1.17 -0.08 29.44
C ILE A 221 0.15 -0.72 29.86
N GLU A 222 0.74 -0.22 30.94
CA GLU A 222 1.95 -0.77 31.55
C GLU A 222 1.70 -1.08 33.03
N GLY A 223 1.91 -2.33 33.41
CA GLY A 223 1.65 -2.78 34.79
C GLY A 223 0.19 -2.60 35.23
N GLY A 224 -0.77 -2.69 34.29
CA GLY A 224 -2.19 -2.46 34.57
C GLY A 224 -2.59 -0.97 34.64
N ILE A 225 -1.66 -0.04 34.44
CA ILE A 225 -1.89 1.40 34.52
C ILE A 225 -1.95 2.00 33.11
N LYS A 226 -3.01 2.76 32.84
CA LYS A 226 -3.13 3.56 31.60
C LYS A 226 -2.12 4.70 31.63
N LYS A 227 -1.26 4.75 30.62
CA LYS A 227 -0.32 5.86 30.36
C LYS A 227 -0.72 6.56 29.09
N LEU A 228 -1.13 7.81 29.21
CA LEU A 228 -1.52 8.65 28.09
C LEU A 228 -0.29 9.05 27.28
N LEU A 229 -0.34 8.86 25.97
CA LEU A 229 0.69 9.29 25.01
C LEU A 229 0.29 10.57 24.28
N GLN A 230 -1.00 10.73 24.00
CA GLN A 230 -1.56 11.89 23.33
C GLN A 230 -3.01 12.09 23.74
N GLU A 231 -3.42 13.33 23.89
CA GLU A 231 -4.81 13.77 24.08
C GLU A 231 -5.13 14.88 23.10
N ASN A 232 -6.31 14.81 22.49
CA ASN A 232 -6.81 15.83 21.57
C ASN A 232 -8.10 16.41 22.15
N GLU A 233 -8.14 17.73 22.33
CA GLU A 233 -9.31 18.49 22.70
C GLU A 233 -9.87 19.22 21.47
N TYR A 234 -11.17 19.08 21.21
CA TYR A 234 -11.84 19.72 20.07
C TYR A 234 -12.79 20.79 20.57
N LYS A 235 -12.51 22.05 20.24
CA LYS A 235 -13.37 23.19 20.60
C LYS A 235 -14.18 23.64 19.39
N TYR A 236 -15.47 23.85 19.60
CA TYR A 236 -16.32 24.46 18.59
C TYR A 236 -16.27 25.99 18.71
N TYR A 237 -16.42 26.68 17.58
CA TYR A 237 -16.35 28.14 17.51
C TYR A 237 -17.34 28.85 18.43
N ASN A 238 -18.44 28.20 18.85
CA ASN A 238 -19.48 28.79 19.66
C ASN A 238 -19.42 28.40 21.16
N GLU A 239 -18.41 27.67 21.61
CA GLU A 239 -18.20 27.43 23.04
C GLU A 239 -17.33 28.57 23.62
N LYS A 240 -18.06 29.51 24.30
CA LYS A 240 -17.42 30.58 25.11
C LYS A 240 -17.00 30.00 26.44
#